data_3bb5a3a73637793a5195860bb7de6a9b
#
_entry.id   3bb5a3a73637793a5195860bb7de6a9b
#
_cell.length_a   1.000
_cell.length_b   1.000
_cell.length_c   1.000
_cell.angle_alpha   90.00
_cell.angle_beta   90.00
_cell.angle_gamma   90.00
#
_symmetry.space_group_name_H-M   'P 1'
#
loop_
_entity.id
_entity.type
_entity.pdbx_description
1 polymer ?
#
loop_
_entity_poly.entity_id
_entity_poly.type
_entity_poly.pdbx_seq_one_letter_code
_entity_poly.pdbx_strand_id
1 'polypeptide(L)'
;MKTQADLKSGILCVRNFSLPVIFILTICLSMFSGCGLEEFFVLDSPVNVYHYSYYDSLYDNRYVEFSTNENSSQMNSYLSPSSSFKFLGTAVYYKIYNDYSTMSGRISSLGSLSSSKNESAAAASMIDSYGYKQLGLKEGTKTPLIEATGNNHKVYIRISNYKEKDSNEFIAEVVIDRKTSSENKLGIPRREGNRLTFDFGRASKSDENAVPLETDSDVNYTSSSSTKWYIDLYAVAVGQDTSFTTSYSNILHLGSIPIDTADEDN
;
A
#
# COMPACT_ATOMS: atom_id res chain seq x y z
N MET A 1 91.55 -36.02 21.24
CA MET A 1 91.38 -34.81 22.06
C MET A 1 90.10 -34.14 21.51
N LYS A 2 89.06 -34.28 22.29
CA LYS A 2 88.15 -33.27 22.91
C LYS A 2 87.88 -32.09 21.97
N THR A 3 86.67 -31.75 21.64
CA THR A 3 85.59 -31.34 22.55
C THR A 3 84.22 -31.38 21.88
N GLN A 4 83.26 -31.87 22.63
CA GLN A 4 81.85 -31.68 22.41
C GLN A 4 81.48 -30.18 22.55
N ALA A 5 80.67 -29.65 21.68
CA ALA A 5 79.98 -28.38 21.90
C ALA A 5 78.47 -28.62 21.83
N ASP A 6 77.84 -28.34 22.92
CA ASP A 6 76.42 -28.48 23.25
C ASP A 6 75.50 -27.78 22.27
N LEU A 7 74.58 -28.55 21.69
CA LEU A 7 73.41 -28.03 21.01
C LEU A 7 72.33 -27.80 22.09
N LYS A 8 72.31 -26.66 22.71
CA LYS A 8 71.19 -26.26 23.57
C LYS A 8 69.95 -25.95 22.73
N SER A 9 69.03 -26.83 22.88
CA SER A 9 67.64 -26.71 22.39
C SER A 9 67.04 -25.41 22.83
N GLY A 10 66.83 -24.52 21.88
CA GLY A 10 65.87 -23.40 22.02
C GLY A 10 64.43 -23.92 21.87
N ILE A 11 63.88 -24.51 22.94
CA ILE A 11 62.45 -24.73 23.03
C ILE A 11 61.85 -23.33 23.19
N LEU A 12 61.37 -22.79 22.07
CA LEU A 12 60.51 -21.60 22.10
C LEU A 12 59.28 -21.94 22.95
N CYS A 13 59.29 -21.40 24.14
CA CYS A 13 58.16 -21.46 25.07
C CYS A 13 56.97 -20.70 24.48
N VAL A 14 56.18 -21.34 23.62
CA VAL A 14 54.86 -20.90 23.27
C VAL A 14 53.97 -21.24 24.44
N ARG A 15 54.24 -20.57 25.55
CA ARG A 15 53.51 -20.78 26.78
C ARG A 15 52.69 -19.55 27.05
N ASN A 16 51.36 -19.77 27.03
CA ASN A 16 50.33 -18.89 27.53
C ASN A 16 49.91 -17.75 26.60
N PHE A 17 49.51 -18.05 25.41
CA PHE A 17 48.36 -17.31 24.87
C PHE A 17 47.15 -17.81 25.67
N SER A 18 46.88 -17.07 26.72
CA SER A 18 45.98 -17.52 27.77
C SER A 18 44.58 -17.74 27.18
N LEU A 19 43.93 -18.84 27.59
CA LEU A 19 42.50 -19.10 27.34
C LEU A 19 41.61 -17.84 27.30
N PRO A 20 41.82 -16.83 28.17
CA PRO A 20 41.02 -15.60 28.11
C PRO A 20 41.16 -14.78 26.80
N VAL A 21 42.36 -14.78 26.17
CA VAL A 21 42.52 -14.03 24.89
C VAL A 21 41.76 -14.70 23.76
N ILE A 22 41.75 -16.05 23.70
CA ILE A 22 40.97 -16.81 22.74
C ILE A 22 39.47 -16.60 22.97
N PHE A 23 39.06 -16.58 24.25
CA PHE A 23 37.65 -16.37 24.63
C PHE A 23 37.17 -14.93 24.28
N ILE A 24 38.01 -13.92 24.52
CA ILE A 24 37.71 -12.55 24.12
C ILE A 24 37.66 -12.41 22.60
N LEU A 25 38.57 -13.03 21.87
CA LEU A 25 38.58 -13.02 20.40
C LEU A 25 37.33 -13.70 19.83
N THR A 26 36.88 -14.80 20.45
CA THR A 26 35.66 -15.50 20.02
C THR A 26 34.41 -14.68 20.29
N ILE A 27 34.34 -13.97 21.43
CA ILE A 27 33.23 -13.06 21.74
C ILE A 27 33.24 -11.85 20.80
N CYS A 28 34.40 -11.27 20.50
CA CYS A 28 34.49 -10.20 19.51
C CYS A 28 34.07 -10.67 18.12
N LEU A 29 34.49 -11.84 17.66
CA LEU A 29 34.05 -12.39 16.36
C LEU A 29 32.55 -12.67 16.34
N SER A 30 31.94 -13.13 17.42
CA SER A 30 30.50 -13.36 17.48
C SER A 30 29.70 -12.05 17.51
N MET A 31 30.27 -10.95 18.01
CA MET A 31 29.64 -9.63 17.95
C MET A 31 29.69 -9.02 16.54
N PHE A 32 30.69 -9.37 15.72
CA PHE A 32 30.76 -8.92 14.31
C PHE A 32 29.90 -9.77 13.35
N SER A 33 29.52 -10.98 13.72
CA SER A 33 28.63 -11.81 12.92
C SER A 33 27.13 -11.46 13.09
N GLY A 34 26.81 -10.54 14.00
CA GLY A 34 25.43 -10.09 14.26
C GLY A 34 25.03 -8.81 13.52
N CYS A 35 25.89 -8.21 12.71
CA CYS A 35 25.50 -7.13 11.82
C CYS A 35 24.86 -7.76 10.57
N GLY A 36 23.60 -8.22 10.71
CA GLY A 36 22.81 -8.63 9.57
C GLY A 36 22.79 -7.46 8.59
N LEU A 37 23.23 -7.71 7.37
CA LEU A 37 22.93 -6.80 6.26
C LEU A 37 21.40 -6.67 6.24
N GLU A 38 20.90 -5.46 6.49
CA GLU A 38 19.48 -5.19 6.25
C GLU A 38 19.24 -5.46 4.77
N GLU A 39 18.53 -6.54 4.48
CA GLU A 39 18.09 -6.81 3.13
C GLU A 39 16.99 -5.78 2.81
N PHE A 40 17.30 -4.87 1.90
CA PHE A 40 16.32 -3.92 1.40
C PHE A 40 15.50 -4.59 0.31
N PHE A 41 14.24 -4.80 0.60
CA PHE A 41 13.28 -5.30 -0.37
C PHE A 41 12.62 -4.10 -1.07
N VAL A 42 12.77 -4.04 -2.38
CA VAL A 42 12.16 -3.00 -3.21
C VAL A 42 10.97 -3.58 -3.94
N LEU A 43 9.82 -2.94 -3.81
CA LEU A 43 8.59 -3.29 -4.49
C LEU A 43 8.33 -2.31 -5.63
N ASP A 44 8.01 -2.83 -6.80
CA ASP A 44 7.61 -2.01 -7.94
C ASP A 44 6.25 -1.37 -7.67
N SER A 45 6.17 -0.04 -7.82
CA SER A 45 4.92 0.69 -7.63
C SER A 45 3.92 0.38 -8.74
N PRO A 46 2.61 0.37 -8.44
CA PRO A 46 1.58 0.39 -9.47
C PRO A 46 1.78 1.56 -10.42
N VAL A 47 1.29 1.45 -11.66
CA VAL A 47 1.56 2.41 -12.74
C VAL A 47 0.32 2.70 -13.59
N ASN A 48 0.45 3.61 -14.55
CA ASN A 48 -0.52 3.86 -15.61
C ASN A 48 -1.90 4.26 -15.09
N VAL A 49 -1.94 5.31 -14.24
CA VAL A 49 -3.23 5.87 -13.80
C VAL A 49 -3.96 6.45 -14.99
N TYR A 50 -5.20 6.06 -15.11
CA TYR A 50 -6.16 6.66 -15.99
C TYR A 50 -7.40 7.05 -15.18
N HIS A 51 -7.71 8.33 -15.13
CA HIS A 51 -8.91 8.83 -14.49
C HIS A 51 -9.66 9.73 -15.46
N TYR A 52 -10.96 9.54 -15.49
CA TYR A 52 -11.85 10.37 -16.27
C TYR A 52 -12.24 11.62 -15.47
N SER A 53 -12.71 12.63 -16.15
CA SER A 53 -13.25 13.80 -15.47
C SER A 53 -14.50 13.42 -14.68
N TYR A 54 -14.50 13.64 -13.39
CA TYR A 54 -15.66 13.41 -12.52
C TYR A 54 -16.79 14.40 -12.76
N TYR A 55 -16.55 15.43 -13.54
CA TYR A 55 -17.55 16.38 -14.02
C TYR A 55 -18.08 16.01 -15.38
N ASP A 56 -17.68 14.84 -15.92
CA ASP A 56 -18.27 14.32 -17.14
C ASP A 56 -19.75 14.09 -16.92
N SER A 57 -20.58 14.54 -17.87
CA SER A 57 -22.02 14.30 -17.89
C SER A 57 -22.36 12.82 -18.05
N LEU A 58 -21.40 12.02 -18.55
CA LEU A 58 -21.56 10.58 -18.71
C LEU A 58 -21.10 9.86 -17.43
N TYR A 59 -22.02 9.41 -16.62
CA TYR A 59 -21.76 8.67 -15.38
C TYR A 59 -20.96 7.37 -15.61
N ASP A 60 -21.02 6.78 -16.78
CA ASP A 60 -20.17 5.62 -17.14
C ASP A 60 -18.68 5.95 -17.04
N ASN A 61 -18.29 7.20 -17.24
CA ASN A 61 -16.91 7.66 -17.17
C ASN A 61 -16.42 7.98 -15.73
N ARG A 62 -17.26 7.85 -14.71
CA ARG A 62 -16.90 8.18 -13.33
C ARG A 62 -16.22 7.00 -12.64
N TYR A 63 -14.99 6.71 -13.03
CA TYR A 63 -14.15 5.66 -12.44
C TYR A 63 -12.66 6.04 -12.47
N VAL A 64 -11.84 5.33 -11.72
CA VAL A 64 -10.38 5.34 -11.82
C VAL A 64 -9.90 4.00 -12.35
N GLU A 65 -8.81 4.00 -13.12
CA GLU A 65 -8.15 2.81 -13.62
C GLU A 65 -6.65 2.93 -13.41
N PHE A 66 -6.00 1.83 -13.04
CA PHE A 66 -4.54 1.75 -12.94
C PHE A 66 -4.08 0.34 -13.29
N SER A 67 -2.76 0.14 -13.41
CA SER A 67 -2.16 -1.18 -13.60
C SER A 67 -1.34 -1.57 -12.38
N THR A 68 -1.47 -2.83 -11.93
CA THR A 68 -0.47 -3.42 -11.03
C THR A 68 0.86 -3.55 -11.78
N ASN A 69 1.97 -3.71 -11.06
CA ASN A 69 3.30 -3.81 -11.64
C ASN A 69 4.03 -5.02 -11.03
N GLU A 70 3.69 -6.22 -11.48
CA GLU A 70 4.07 -7.49 -10.86
C GLU A 70 5.04 -8.32 -11.70
N ASN A 71 5.18 -8.01 -12.99
CA ASN A 71 5.85 -8.90 -13.95
C ASN A 71 7.36 -8.72 -14.07
N SER A 72 7.98 -7.87 -13.25
CA SER A 72 9.44 -7.77 -13.23
C SER A 72 10.07 -9.04 -12.65
N SER A 73 11.33 -9.30 -13.04
CA SER A 73 12.07 -10.45 -12.51
C SER A 73 12.20 -10.39 -10.98
N GLN A 74 12.34 -9.19 -10.42
CA GLN A 74 12.42 -8.97 -8.99
C GLN A 74 11.11 -9.32 -8.29
N MET A 75 9.98 -8.77 -8.75
CA MET A 75 8.67 -9.06 -8.18
C MET A 75 8.33 -10.55 -8.26
N ASN A 76 8.64 -11.19 -9.40
CA ASN A 76 8.47 -12.63 -9.57
C ASN A 76 9.33 -13.46 -8.60
N SER A 77 10.53 -13.00 -8.25
CA SER A 77 11.36 -13.66 -7.25
C SER A 77 10.72 -13.70 -5.87
N TYR A 78 9.96 -12.69 -5.52
CA TYR A 78 9.22 -12.59 -4.25
C TYR A 78 7.98 -13.49 -4.18
N LEU A 79 7.56 -14.07 -5.29
CA LEU A 79 6.49 -15.08 -5.34
C LEU A 79 7.01 -16.50 -5.09
N SER A 80 8.34 -16.70 -5.11
CA SER A 80 8.94 -18.02 -4.85
C SER A 80 8.64 -18.48 -3.42
N PRO A 81 8.26 -19.75 -3.20
CA PRO A 81 8.08 -20.33 -1.87
C PRO A 81 9.31 -20.21 -0.96
N SER A 82 10.52 -20.19 -1.55
CA SER A 82 11.80 -20.08 -0.83
C SER A 82 12.25 -18.65 -0.53
N SER A 83 11.53 -17.63 -0.99
CA SER A 83 11.89 -16.23 -0.75
C SER A 83 11.74 -15.88 0.72
N SER A 84 12.72 -15.15 1.28
CA SER A 84 12.67 -14.53 2.61
C SER A 84 11.69 -13.35 2.67
N PHE A 85 11.27 -12.86 1.53
CA PHE A 85 10.29 -11.80 1.38
C PHE A 85 9.17 -12.24 0.44
N LYS A 86 7.94 -11.93 0.78
CA LYS A 86 6.75 -12.28 -0.01
C LYS A 86 6.11 -11.02 -0.54
N PHE A 87 5.95 -10.94 -1.85
CA PHE A 87 5.04 -9.99 -2.46
C PHE A 87 3.60 -10.50 -2.26
N LEU A 88 2.77 -9.70 -1.63
CA LEU A 88 1.39 -10.07 -1.31
C LEU A 88 0.41 -9.60 -2.39
N GLY A 89 0.72 -8.46 -3.06
CA GLY A 89 -0.13 -7.89 -4.09
C GLY A 89 -0.24 -6.36 -3.98
N THR A 90 -1.32 -5.80 -4.50
CA THR A 90 -1.57 -4.36 -4.53
C THR A 90 -2.76 -3.98 -3.65
N ALA A 91 -2.55 -3.07 -2.72
CA ALA A 91 -3.59 -2.48 -1.87
C ALA A 91 -4.01 -1.11 -2.40
N VAL A 92 -5.27 -0.76 -2.17
CA VAL A 92 -5.83 0.57 -2.45
C VAL A 92 -6.22 1.21 -1.14
N TYR A 93 -5.79 2.45 -0.94
CA TYR A 93 -6.08 3.25 0.24
C TYR A 93 -6.89 4.48 -0.14
N TYR A 94 -7.73 4.95 0.79
CA TYR A 94 -8.53 6.14 0.60
C TYR A 94 -8.60 6.98 1.87
N LYS A 95 -8.95 8.26 1.70
CA LYS A 95 -9.32 9.19 2.76
C LYS A 95 -10.43 10.10 2.26
N ILE A 96 -11.39 10.42 3.14
CA ILE A 96 -12.52 11.28 2.83
C ILE A 96 -12.27 12.66 3.41
N TYR A 97 -12.51 13.70 2.61
CA TYR A 97 -12.37 15.11 3.00
C TYR A 97 -13.65 15.88 2.70
N ASN A 98 -14.01 16.83 3.55
CA ASN A 98 -15.06 17.80 3.26
C ASN A 98 -14.52 19.17 2.85
N ASP A 99 -13.21 19.31 2.73
CA ASP A 99 -12.51 20.51 2.28
C ASP A 99 -11.47 20.20 1.22
N TYR A 100 -11.64 20.81 0.04
CA TYR A 100 -10.74 20.60 -1.10
C TYR A 100 -9.32 21.11 -0.84
N SER A 101 -9.19 22.25 -0.15
CA SER A 101 -7.87 22.86 0.09
C SER A 101 -7.03 21.97 1.01
N THR A 102 -7.62 21.43 2.06
CA THR A 102 -6.98 20.48 2.97
C THR A 102 -6.55 19.23 2.22
N MET A 103 -7.41 18.65 1.40
CA MET A 103 -7.08 17.49 0.57
C MET A 103 -5.92 17.80 -0.38
N SER A 104 -6.00 18.89 -1.14
CA SER A 104 -4.97 19.29 -2.10
C SER A 104 -3.61 19.51 -1.42
N GLY A 105 -3.59 20.09 -0.22
CA GLY A 105 -2.39 20.23 0.60
C GLY A 105 -1.79 18.87 0.98
N ARG A 106 -2.62 17.86 1.29
CA ARG A 106 -2.16 16.49 1.59
C ARG A 106 -1.61 15.79 0.36
N ILE A 107 -2.29 15.90 -0.77
CA ILE A 107 -1.80 15.38 -2.06
C ILE A 107 -0.42 15.95 -2.38
N SER A 108 -0.24 17.27 -2.24
CA SER A 108 1.05 17.92 -2.48
C SER A 108 2.14 17.44 -1.53
N SER A 109 1.82 17.25 -0.25
CA SER A 109 2.76 16.74 0.75
C SER A 109 3.18 15.30 0.45
N LEU A 110 2.24 14.42 0.12
CA LEU A 110 2.50 13.03 -0.27
C LEU A 110 3.29 12.95 -1.59
N GLY A 111 2.97 13.81 -2.57
CA GLY A 111 3.71 13.90 -3.82
C GLY A 111 5.18 14.30 -3.61
N SER A 112 5.44 15.20 -2.67
CA SER A 112 6.82 15.59 -2.31
C SER A 112 7.59 14.44 -1.66
N LEU A 113 6.95 13.66 -0.80
CA LEU A 113 7.55 12.46 -0.18
C LEU A 113 7.79 11.36 -1.23
N SER A 114 6.81 11.12 -2.10
CA SER A 114 6.89 10.15 -3.20
C SER A 114 8.04 10.45 -4.18
N SER A 115 8.36 11.72 -4.36
CA SER A 115 9.48 12.17 -5.21
C SER A 115 10.84 12.10 -4.49
N SER A 116 10.86 11.78 -3.20
CA SER A 116 12.08 11.63 -2.42
C SER A 116 12.75 10.28 -2.71
N LYS A 117 14.04 10.16 -2.32
CA LYS A 117 14.78 8.90 -2.48
C LYS A 117 14.30 7.76 -1.54
N ASN A 118 13.44 8.07 -0.59
CA ASN A 118 12.88 7.09 0.34
C ASN A 118 11.43 6.77 -0.07
N GLU A 119 11.28 5.83 -0.98
CA GLU A 119 10.01 5.48 -1.60
C GLU A 119 8.95 4.96 -0.61
N SER A 120 9.36 4.19 0.40
CA SER A 120 8.45 3.64 1.42
C SER A 120 7.94 4.69 2.41
N ALA A 121 8.63 5.83 2.55
CA ALA A 121 8.25 6.88 3.49
C ALA A 121 6.91 7.54 3.13
N ALA A 122 6.61 7.63 1.84
CA ALA A 122 5.33 8.18 1.37
C ALA A 122 4.15 7.29 1.80
N ALA A 123 4.28 5.97 1.62
CA ALA A 123 3.25 5.02 2.04
C ALA A 123 3.07 4.99 3.56
N ALA A 124 4.17 4.96 4.34
CA ALA A 124 4.10 5.05 5.79
C ALA A 124 3.44 6.35 6.27
N SER A 125 3.80 7.50 5.68
CA SER A 125 3.16 8.77 6.02
C SER A 125 1.69 8.81 5.67
N MET A 126 1.30 8.24 4.52
CA MET A 126 -0.09 8.14 4.09
C MET A 126 -0.91 7.31 5.09
N ILE A 127 -0.42 6.15 5.47
CA ILE A 127 -1.15 5.20 6.31
C ILE A 127 -1.13 5.65 7.78
N ASP A 128 0.06 5.88 8.35
CA ASP A 128 0.23 6.08 9.78
C ASP A 128 0.00 7.52 10.22
N SER A 129 0.49 8.52 9.43
CA SER A 129 0.41 9.91 9.82
C SER A 129 -0.88 10.59 9.35
N TYR A 130 -1.33 10.28 8.12
CA TYR A 130 -2.53 10.91 7.55
C TYR A 130 -3.78 10.04 7.70
N GLY A 131 -3.63 8.80 8.15
CA GLY A 131 -4.71 7.90 8.51
C GLY A 131 -5.58 7.48 7.33
N TYR A 132 -4.97 7.29 6.14
CA TYR A 132 -5.66 6.65 5.04
C TYR A 132 -6.01 5.22 5.40
N LYS A 133 -7.19 4.79 4.98
CA LYS A 133 -7.73 3.47 5.26
C LYS A 133 -7.72 2.60 4.02
N GLN A 134 -7.51 1.32 4.20
CA GLN A 134 -7.58 0.39 3.09
C GLN A 134 -9.01 0.28 2.57
N LEU A 135 -9.17 0.29 1.25
CA LEU A 135 -10.45 0.09 0.60
C LEU A 135 -10.96 -1.33 0.88
N GLY A 136 -12.14 -1.41 1.49
CA GLY A 136 -12.83 -2.66 1.73
C GLY A 136 -13.73 -3.07 0.57
N LEU A 137 -14.24 -4.31 0.63
CA LEU A 137 -15.28 -4.82 -0.26
C LEU A 137 -16.46 -5.30 0.58
N LYS A 138 -17.66 -5.25 0.01
CA LYS A 138 -18.88 -5.78 0.65
C LYS A 138 -18.74 -7.25 0.99
N GLU A 139 -18.07 -7.99 0.15
CA GLU A 139 -17.85 -9.44 0.25
C GLU A 139 -16.76 -9.82 1.28
N GLY A 140 -16.18 -8.85 1.92
CA GLY A 140 -15.09 -8.99 2.89
C GLY A 140 -13.82 -8.28 2.45
N THR A 141 -13.05 -7.79 3.43
CA THR A 141 -11.79 -7.11 3.12
C THR A 141 -10.75 -8.13 2.68
N LYS A 142 -10.18 -7.90 1.50
CA LYS A 142 -8.99 -8.61 1.05
C LYS A 142 -7.77 -7.75 1.38
N THR A 143 -6.72 -8.36 1.90
CA THR A 143 -5.48 -7.68 2.26
C THR A 143 -4.31 -8.43 1.64
N PRO A 144 -3.75 -7.92 0.54
CA PRO A 144 -4.14 -6.72 -0.22
C PRO A 144 -5.41 -6.92 -1.07
N LEU A 145 -5.94 -5.81 -1.61
CA LEU A 145 -7.18 -5.83 -2.42
C LEU A 145 -7.03 -6.67 -3.68
N ILE A 146 -5.89 -6.57 -4.36
CA ILE A 146 -5.50 -7.36 -5.52
C ILE A 146 -4.38 -8.29 -5.09
N GLU A 147 -4.66 -9.59 -5.05
CA GLU A 147 -3.67 -10.61 -4.68
C GLU A 147 -2.60 -10.73 -5.77
N ALA A 148 -1.36 -10.98 -5.35
CA ALA A 148 -0.23 -11.17 -6.26
C ALA A 148 -0.39 -12.41 -7.14
N THR A 149 -0.19 -12.26 -8.45
CA THR A 149 -0.28 -13.33 -9.44
C THR A 149 0.99 -13.48 -10.27
N GLY A 150 1.88 -12.48 -10.24
CA GLY A 150 3.05 -12.36 -11.10
C GLY A 150 2.73 -11.78 -12.48
N ASN A 151 1.48 -11.40 -12.73
CA ASN A 151 1.05 -10.75 -13.96
C ASN A 151 0.52 -9.35 -13.64
N ASN A 152 0.74 -8.42 -14.56
CA ASN A 152 0.14 -7.11 -14.44
C ASN A 152 -1.35 -7.17 -14.73
N HIS A 153 -2.13 -6.53 -13.87
CA HIS A 153 -3.58 -6.43 -14.00
C HIS A 153 -4.00 -4.98 -14.20
N LYS A 154 -4.95 -4.75 -15.09
CA LYS A 154 -5.70 -3.50 -15.13
C LYS A 154 -6.79 -3.54 -14.09
N VAL A 155 -6.75 -2.59 -13.16
CA VAL A 155 -7.71 -2.48 -12.06
C VAL A 155 -8.64 -1.30 -12.32
N TYR A 156 -9.92 -1.57 -12.33
CA TYR A 156 -10.98 -0.59 -12.54
C TYR A 156 -11.77 -0.42 -11.24
N ILE A 157 -11.98 0.81 -10.80
CA ILE A 157 -12.72 1.11 -9.57
C ILE A 157 -13.75 2.21 -9.84
N ARG A 158 -15.02 1.88 -9.73
CA ARG A 158 -16.12 2.83 -9.57
C ARG A 158 -16.49 2.83 -8.08
N ILE A 159 -16.21 3.95 -7.41
CA ILE A 159 -16.28 4.00 -5.94
C ILE A 159 -17.72 4.14 -5.42
N SER A 160 -18.60 4.78 -6.19
CA SER A 160 -19.97 5.11 -5.81
C SER A 160 -20.95 4.73 -6.90
N ASN A 161 -22.20 4.53 -6.54
CA ASN A 161 -23.27 4.30 -7.50
C ASN A 161 -23.68 5.61 -8.19
N TYR A 162 -24.07 5.51 -9.44
CA TYR A 162 -24.62 6.61 -10.23
C TYR A 162 -25.85 6.13 -10.99
N LYS A 163 -26.81 7.02 -11.16
CA LYS A 163 -28.01 6.73 -11.92
C LYS A 163 -28.27 7.86 -12.91
N GLU A 164 -28.43 7.51 -14.18
CA GLU A 164 -28.92 8.43 -15.18
C GLU A 164 -30.45 8.55 -15.09
N LYS A 165 -30.96 9.74 -15.40
CA LYS A 165 -32.34 10.13 -15.23
C LYS A 165 -33.35 9.16 -15.86
N ASP A 166 -32.97 8.43 -16.90
CA ASP A 166 -33.90 7.66 -17.75
C ASP A 166 -33.62 6.16 -17.80
N SER A 167 -32.73 5.56 -16.98
CA SER A 167 -32.68 4.10 -16.83
C SER A 167 -31.34 3.42 -16.53
N ASN A 168 -30.20 4.02 -16.80
CA ASN A 168 -28.92 3.30 -16.60
C ASN A 168 -28.39 3.48 -15.18
N GLU A 169 -28.24 2.38 -14.46
CA GLU A 169 -27.56 2.39 -13.16
C GLU A 169 -26.10 1.95 -13.35
N PHE A 170 -25.18 2.77 -12.87
CA PHE A 170 -23.76 2.46 -12.82
C PHE A 170 -23.40 2.08 -11.40
N ILE A 171 -23.22 0.78 -11.16
CA ILE A 171 -23.01 0.24 -9.82
C ILE A 171 -21.55 0.41 -9.43
N ALA A 172 -21.32 0.76 -8.15
CA ALA A 172 -20.00 0.74 -7.55
C ALA A 172 -19.38 -0.67 -7.63
N GLU A 173 -18.15 -0.75 -8.13
CA GLU A 173 -17.49 -2.03 -8.36
C GLU A 173 -15.98 -1.90 -8.44
N VAL A 174 -15.27 -2.98 -8.11
CA VAL A 174 -13.87 -3.20 -8.40
C VAL A 174 -13.75 -4.38 -9.35
N VAL A 175 -13.11 -4.15 -10.51
CA VAL A 175 -12.98 -5.16 -11.57
C VAL A 175 -11.52 -5.24 -12.01
N ILE A 176 -11.03 -6.46 -12.25
CA ILE A 176 -9.69 -6.71 -12.82
C ILE A 176 -9.84 -7.10 -14.29
N ASP A 177 -8.96 -6.56 -15.15
CA ASP A 177 -8.85 -6.93 -16.57
C ASP A 177 -10.20 -6.95 -17.27
N ARG A 178 -10.95 -5.85 -17.18
CA ARG A 178 -12.31 -5.68 -17.68
C ARG A 178 -12.47 -6.27 -19.07
N LYS A 179 -12.89 -7.52 -19.12
CA LYS A 179 -13.49 -8.12 -20.30
C LYS A 179 -15.00 -7.95 -20.19
N THR A 180 -15.70 -7.93 -21.29
CA THR A 180 -17.15 -7.67 -21.45
C THR A 180 -18.11 -8.54 -20.60
N SER A 181 -17.61 -9.27 -19.59
CA SER A 181 -18.39 -10.13 -18.71
C SER A 181 -18.04 -9.90 -17.24
N SER A 182 -19.00 -10.16 -16.37
CA SER A 182 -18.92 -10.05 -14.90
C SER A 182 -17.85 -10.94 -14.23
N GLU A 183 -17.04 -11.65 -14.99
CA GLU A 183 -16.19 -12.73 -14.50
C GLU A 183 -15.00 -12.27 -13.63
N ASN A 184 -14.58 -11.01 -13.75
CA ASN A 184 -13.41 -10.49 -13.04
C ASN A 184 -13.78 -9.43 -11.98
N LYS A 185 -15.00 -9.43 -11.50
CA LYS A 185 -15.45 -8.54 -10.44
C LYS A 185 -14.94 -9.03 -9.10
N LEU A 186 -14.15 -8.20 -8.42
CA LEU A 186 -13.68 -8.49 -7.07
C LEU A 186 -14.75 -8.25 -6.02
N GLY A 187 -15.59 -7.23 -6.22
CA GLY A 187 -16.64 -6.89 -5.27
C GLY A 187 -17.09 -5.44 -5.36
N ILE A 188 -17.89 -5.05 -4.40
CA ILE A 188 -18.44 -3.70 -4.26
C ILE A 188 -17.60 -2.95 -3.23
N PRO A 189 -16.98 -1.79 -3.59
CA PRO A 189 -16.14 -1.04 -2.66
C PRO A 189 -16.92 -0.56 -1.43
N ARG A 190 -16.27 -0.60 -0.28
CA ARG A 190 -16.80 -0.18 1.02
C ARG A 190 -15.77 0.62 1.80
N ARG A 191 -16.27 1.48 2.67
CA ARG A 191 -15.48 2.19 3.67
C ARG A 191 -14.94 1.20 4.72
N GLU A 192 -14.04 1.67 5.56
CA GLU A 192 -13.48 0.88 6.67
C GLU A 192 -14.59 0.15 7.43
N GLY A 193 -14.34 -1.14 7.75
CA GLY A 193 -15.33 -2.00 8.40
C GLY A 193 -16.35 -2.64 7.46
N ASN A 194 -16.23 -2.46 6.14
CA ASN A 194 -17.00 -3.10 5.06
C ASN A 194 -18.52 -2.85 5.07
N ARG A 195 -18.98 -1.94 5.92
CA ARG A 195 -20.41 -1.70 6.11
C ARG A 195 -20.91 -0.51 5.28
N LEU A 196 -20.18 0.60 5.28
CA LEU A 196 -20.63 1.85 4.67
C LEU A 196 -20.24 1.95 3.20
N THR A 197 -21.13 2.50 2.39
CA THR A 197 -20.87 2.85 0.99
C THR A 197 -20.19 4.21 0.87
N PHE A 198 -19.82 4.57 -0.36
CA PHE A 198 -19.36 5.91 -0.70
C PHE A 198 -20.47 6.77 -1.33
N ASP A 199 -21.72 6.36 -1.20
CA ASP A 199 -22.84 7.10 -1.80
C ASP A 199 -23.27 8.33 -0.99
N PHE A 200 -22.94 8.37 0.30
CA PHE A 200 -23.15 9.50 1.22
C PHE A 200 -24.59 10.02 1.24
N GLY A 201 -25.56 9.11 1.20
CA GLY A 201 -26.98 9.43 1.26
C GLY A 201 -27.66 9.73 -0.07
N ARG A 202 -26.92 9.69 -1.21
CA ARG A 202 -27.50 9.99 -2.54
C ARG A 202 -28.42 8.89 -3.06
N ALA A 203 -27.92 7.65 -3.15
CA ALA A 203 -28.63 6.56 -3.83
C ALA A 203 -29.85 6.03 -3.03
N SER A 204 -29.78 6.07 -1.72
CA SER A 204 -30.90 5.74 -0.81
C SER A 204 -30.57 6.23 0.60
N LYS A 205 -31.58 6.53 1.38
CA LYS A 205 -31.43 6.87 2.80
C LYS A 205 -31.40 5.60 3.65
N SER A 206 -30.37 4.77 3.46
CA SER A 206 -30.13 3.58 4.29
C SER A 206 -28.94 3.83 5.23
N ASP A 207 -28.86 3.05 6.30
CA ASP A 207 -27.72 3.13 7.25
C ASP A 207 -26.38 2.85 6.56
N GLU A 208 -26.36 2.04 5.49
CA GLU A 208 -25.16 1.77 4.71
C GLU A 208 -24.67 2.99 3.92
N ASN A 209 -25.56 3.94 3.57
CA ASN A 209 -25.27 5.12 2.77
C ASN A 209 -25.14 6.39 3.62
N ALA A 210 -24.86 6.25 4.91
CA ALA A 210 -24.76 7.38 5.81
C ALA A 210 -23.73 8.40 5.33
N VAL A 211 -24.08 9.68 5.48
CA VAL A 211 -23.15 10.80 5.24
C VAL A 211 -21.95 10.67 6.21
N PRO A 212 -20.72 10.93 5.73
CA PRO A 212 -19.55 10.88 6.59
C PRO A 212 -19.66 11.82 7.79
N LEU A 213 -19.20 11.35 8.96
CA LEU A 213 -19.20 12.12 10.21
C LEU A 213 -17.79 12.57 10.58
N GLU A 214 -17.68 13.63 11.36
CA GLU A 214 -16.42 14.10 11.95
C GLU A 214 -15.70 13.02 12.78
N THR A 215 -16.48 12.12 13.40
CA THR A 215 -15.98 11.05 14.26
C THR A 215 -15.50 9.82 13.50
N ASP A 216 -15.73 9.76 12.19
CA ASP A 216 -15.32 8.60 11.38
C ASP A 216 -13.80 8.61 11.20
N SER A 217 -13.15 7.46 11.44
CA SER A 217 -11.69 7.32 11.40
C SER A 217 -11.09 7.54 10.00
N ASP A 218 -11.88 7.34 8.95
CA ASP A 218 -11.53 7.51 7.56
C ASP A 218 -11.84 8.92 7.00
N VAL A 219 -12.32 9.84 7.85
CA VAL A 219 -12.70 11.20 7.49
C VAL A 219 -11.69 12.21 8.03
N ASN A 220 -11.32 13.18 7.20
CA ASN A 220 -10.68 14.42 7.62
C ASN A 220 -11.70 15.55 7.52
N TYR A 221 -12.26 15.92 8.65
CA TYR A 221 -13.32 16.91 8.75
C TYR A 221 -12.77 18.27 9.09
N THR A 222 -13.16 19.28 8.35
CA THR A 222 -13.00 20.69 8.68
C THR A 222 -14.38 21.27 8.93
N SER A 223 -14.50 22.27 9.78
CA SER A 223 -15.77 22.86 10.23
C SER A 223 -16.57 23.59 9.14
N SER A 224 -16.48 23.18 7.89
CA SER A 224 -17.21 23.75 6.78
C SER A 224 -18.61 23.16 6.68
N SER A 225 -19.57 23.97 6.25
CA SER A 225 -20.95 23.55 5.95
C SER A 225 -21.08 22.99 4.53
N SER A 226 -20.01 22.46 3.95
CA SER A 226 -20.01 21.95 2.59
C SER A 226 -20.85 20.69 2.46
N THR A 227 -21.65 20.60 1.40
CA THR A 227 -22.32 19.35 0.97
C THR A 227 -21.40 18.47 0.13
N LYS A 228 -20.24 19.02 -0.28
CA LYS A 228 -19.26 18.31 -1.13
C LYS A 228 -18.26 17.53 -0.29
N TRP A 229 -18.06 16.31 -0.67
CA TRP A 229 -17.08 15.40 -0.13
C TRP A 229 -16.10 14.99 -1.22
N TYR A 230 -14.89 14.69 -0.84
CA TYR A 230 -13.82 14.27 -1.75
C TYR A 230 -13.22 12.98 -1.24
N ILE A 231 -13.14 11.98 -2.09
CA ILE A 231 -12.51 10.70 -1.80
C ILE A 231 -11.18 10.68 -2.53
N ASP A 232 -10.10 10.77 -1.78
CA ASP A 232 -8.74 10.74 -2.31
C ASP A 232 -8.20 9.32 -2.26
N LEU A 233 -7.64 8.81 -3.38
CA LEU A 233 -7.31 7.41 -3.59
C LEU A 233 -5.84 7.22 -3.96
N TYR A 234 -5.20 6.20 -3.37
CA TYR A 234 -3.85 5.77 -3.69
C TYR A 234 -3.76 4.26 -3.83
N ALA A 235 -2.84 3.79 -4.68
CA ALA A 235 -2.45 2.39 -4.77
C ALA A 235 -1.00 2.21 -4.34
N VAL A 236 -0.70 1.07 -3.70
CA VAL A 236 0.65 0.66 -3.28
C VAL A 236 0.82 -0.84 -3.44
N ALA A 237 1.99 -1.29 -3.84
CA ALA A 237 2.36 -2.69 -3.73
C ALA A 237 2.75 -3.02 -2.28
N VAL A 238 2.37 -4.19 -1.82
CA VAL A 238 2.52 -4.64 -0.43
C VAL A 238 3.29 -5.95 -0.40
N GLY A 239 4.29 -6.02 0.45
CA GLY A 239 5.03 -7.25 0.72
C GLY A 239 5.29 -7.44 2.20
N GLN A 240 5.81 -8.59 2.57
CA GLN A 240 6.08 -8.95 3.95
C GLN A 240 7.30 -9.85 4.05
N ASP A 241 8.15 -9.59 5.03
CA ASP A 241 9.29 -10.44 5.34
C ASP A 241 8.90 -11.63 6.24
N THR A 242 9.89 -12.47 6.54
CA THR A 242 9.71 -13.62 7.44
C THR A 242 9.45 -13.24 8.90
N SER A 243 9.69 -12.00 9.28
CA SER A 243 9.38 -11.45 10.60
C SER A 243 7.98 -10.83 10.65
N PHE A 244 7.21 -10.96 9.58
CA PHE A 244 5.89 -10.34 9.39
C PHE A 244 5.92 -8.81 9.35
N THR A 245 7.09 -8.20 9.07
CA THR A 245 7.20 -6.77 8.84
C THR A 245 6.68 -6.44 7.45
N THR A 246 5.69 -5.55 7.38
CA THR A 246 5.11 -5.11 6.11
C THR A 246 5.95 -4.03 5.46
N SER A 247 6.19 -4.18 4.17
CA SER A 247 6.87 -3.20 3.32
C SER A 247 5.93 -2.72 2.22
N TYR A 248 6.11 -1.49 1.81
CA TYR A 248 5.30 -0.85 0.79
C TYR A 248 6.19 -0.31 -0.33
N SER A 249 5.66 -0.33 -1.56
CA SER A 249 6.24 0.44 -2.66
C SER A 249 6.05 1.93 -2.45
N ASN A 250 6.56 2.73 -3.36
CA ASN A 250 6.10 4.09 -3.49
C ASN A 250 4.60 4.14 -3.81
N ILE A 251 3.94 5.23 -3.44
CA ILE A 251 2.51 5.43 -3.66
C ILE A 251 2.23 5.85 -5.10
N LEU A 252 1.09 5.41 -5.64
CA LEU A 252 0.52 5.91 -6.88
C LEU A 252 -0.77 6.64 -6.57
N HIS A 253 -0.83 7.95 -6.82
CA HIS A 253 -2.06 8.72 -6.67
C HIS A 253 -3.04 8.37 -7.79
N LEU A 254 -4.22 7.84 -7.43
CA LEU A 254 -5.25 7.45 -8.39
C LEU A 254 -6.20 8.60 -8.76
N GLY A 255 -6.16 9.68 -7.98
CA GLY A 255 -7.03 10.84 -8.13
C GLY A 255 -7.99 11.01 -6.97
N SER A 256 -8.77 12.08 -7.02
CA SER A 256 -9.80 12.40 -6.04
C SER A 256 -11.18 12.46 -6.69
N ILE A 257 -12.18 11.84 -6.05
CA ILE A 257 -13.54 11.74 -6.53
C ILE A 257 -14.43 12.67 -5.72
N PRO A 258 -15.01 13.73 -6.31
CA PRO A 258 -15.97 14.56 -5.64
C PRO A 258 -17.35 13.88 -5.59
N ILE A 259 -18.01 13.95 -4.45
CA ILE A 259 -19.40 13.54 -4.24
C ILE A 259 -20.15 14.71 -3.64
N ASP A 260 -21.20 15.16 -4.29
CA ASP A 260 -22.10 16.18 -3.78
C ASP A 260 -23.37 15.52 -3.22
N THR A 261 -23.59 15.67 -1.92
CA THR A 261 -24.77 15.09 -1.26
C THR A 261 -26.05 15.86 -1.57
N ALA A 262 -25.94 17.07 -2.17
CA ALA A 262 -27.07 17.85 -2.63
C ALA A 262 -27.53 17.45 -4.04
N ASP A 263 -26.67 16.77 -4.81
CA ASP A 263 -27.06 16.18 -6.09
C ASP A 263 -27.91 14.93 -5.79
N GLU A 264 -29.21 15.10 -5.72
CA GLU A 264 -30.09 13.95 -5.82
C GLU A 264 -29.94 13.41 -7.24
N ASP A 265 -29.51 12.16 -7.36
CA ASP A 265 -29.60 11.40 -8.60
C ASP A 265 -31.10 11.24 -8.91
N ASN A 266 -31.69 12.24 -9.58
CA ASN A 266 -33.08 12.27 -10.02
C ASN A 266 -33.23 11.52 -11.34
#